data_f9445f0d40a4c764bd7395441084cf65
#
_entry.id   f9445f0d40a4c764bd7395441084cf65
#
_cell.length_a   1.000
_cell.length_b   1.000
_cell.length_c   1.000
_cell.angle_alpha   90.00
_cell.angle_beta   90.00
_cell.angle_gamma   90.00
#
_symmetry.space_group_name_H-M   'P 1'
#
loop_
_entity.id
_entity.type
_entity.pdbx_description
1 polymer ?
#
loop_
_entity_poly.entity_id
_entity_poly.type
_entity_poly.pdbx_seq_one_letter_code
_entity_poly.pdbx_strand_id
1 'polypeptide(L)'
;MARPPGYPIYLSVIYRVLGRDYFKVQLVQNALNSIAPVLIFLIAGLLLSWRIGFASGLLAAVSHHLSYMSNWILPDSLTPVLLLTACYLILVARRSHRYSYWLYALAGAMLGLSAWLRPNTLLLGPFLIVMLVVIAARRWQTAKQAALMCLVSFLMISPITIRNYLRHGEFVPINIQLGLVMWEGIAVASGDRFGAVVNDNEVAMQEAVIYNNPSYAADWSTPDGIQRDRDRVKKSVDIIVKHPVWYSGVMLDRMAEMLKYSAHAPLVSRFENAQPFEEVYTIRPRWQSDARDESSLRVGKTLSWLRLPIRALQRITKESMLTFIVLGAAIIGAASWRRGLFLLMVPLYHLLSQSLMNTEFRYGLPIHYFLFVFAGTIWVLVLTLLWKGLARITTMNVSC
;
A
#
# COMPACT_ATOMS: atom_id res chain seq x y z
N MET A 1 6.99 -20.01 -9.58
CA MET A 1 5.99 -18.97 -9.91
C MET A 1 5.11 -18.54 -8.73
N ALA A 2 5.16 -19.20 -7.60
CA ALA A 2 4.29 -18.89 -6.47
C ALA A 2 4.41 -17.44 -5.96
N ARG A 3 5.59 -16.85 -5.99
CA ARG A 3 5.84 -15.48 -5.50
C ARG A 3 6.46 -14.57 -6.57
N PRO A 4 6.19 -13.24 -6.54
CA PRO A 4 6.77 -12.28 -7.47
C PRO A 4 8.29 -12.17 -7.28
N PRO A 5 9.08 -12.01 -8.36
CA PRO A 5 10.54 -12.09 -8.31
C PRO A 5 11.24 -10.82 -7.82
N GLY A 6 10.57 -9.67 -7.77
CA GLY A 6 11.21 -8.38 -7.49
C GLY A 6 11.88 -8.30 -6.13
N TYR A 7 11.19 -8.75 -5.07
CA TYR A 7 11.76 -8.70 -3.74
C TYR A 7 12.92 -9.71 -3.52
N PRO A 8 12.85 -10.97 -3.99
CA PRO A 8 14.00 -11.86 -4.02
C PRO A 8 15.22 -11.27 -4.76
N ILE A 9 15.01 -10.59 -5.89
CA ILE A 9 16.09 -9.92 -6.61
C ILE A 9 16.70 -8.79 -5.76
N TYR A 10 15.86 -7.94 -5.16
CA TYR A 10 16.30 -6.90 -4.23
C TYR A 10 17.17 -7.48 -3.10
N LEU A 11 16.71 -8.54 -2.43
CA LEU A 11 17.47 -9.20 -1.37
C LEU A 11 18.80 -9.79 -1.89
N SER A 12 18.79 -10.40 -3.08
CA SER A 12 20.01 -11.00 -3.66
C SER A 12 21.09 -9.96 -3.94
N VAL A 13 20.71 -8.77 -4.39
CA VAL A 13 21.64 -7.64 -4.61
C VAL A 13 22.24 -7.19 -3.28
N ILE A 14 21.40 -7.00 -2.24
CA ILE A 14 21.90 -6.58 -0.92
C ILE A 14 22.84 -7.64 -0.34
N TYR A 15 22.46 -8.92 -0.38
CA TYR A 15 23.30 -10.01 0.14
C TYR A 15 24.63 -10.14 -0.60
N ARG A 16 24.63 -9.85 -1.90
CA ARG A 16 25.87 -9.88 -2.71
C ARG A 16 26.82 -8.73 -2.36
N VAL A 17 26.30 -7.54 -2.06
CA VAL A 17 27.09 -6.32 -1.83
C VAL A 17 27.47 -6.18 -0.35
N LEU A 18 26.55 -6.44 0.57
CA LEU A 18 26.70 -6.17 2.00
C LEU A 18 26.83 -7.43 2.86
N GLY A 19 26.70 -8.62 2.25
CA GLY A 19 26.67 -9.91 2.96
C GLY A 19 25.28 -10.27 3.50
N ARG A 20 25.13 -11.52 3.93
CA ARG A 20 23.85 -12.05 4.48
C ARG A 20 23.66 -11.59 5.93
N ASP A 21 23.06 -10.41 6.08
CA ASP A 21 22.77 -9.82 7.38
C ASP A 21 21.42 -9.10 7.31
N TYR A 22 20.51 -9.53 8.17
CA TYR A 22 19.14 -8.96 8.23
C TYR A 22 19.13 -7.49 8.64
N PHE A 23 20.03 -7.09 9.53
CA PHE A 23 20.14 -5.69 9.96
C PHE A 23 20.52 -4.77 8.78
N LYS A 24 21.46 -5.22 7.93
CA LYS A 24 21.86 -4.47 6.74
C LYS A 24 20.71 -4.35 5.74
N VAL A 25 19.92 -5.42 5.56
CA VAL A 25 18.71 -5.37 4.72
C VAL A 25 17.72 -4.34 5.25
N GLN A 26 17.44 -4.37 6.56
CA GLN A 26 16.54 -3.41 7.19
C GLN A 26 17.07 -1.97 7.08
N LEU A 27 18.37 -1.76 7.25
CA LEU A 27 18.98 -0.43 7.12
C LEU A 27 18.79 0.14 5.70
N VAL A 28 19.11 -0.64 4.67
CA VAL A 28 18.92 -0.23 3.27
C VAL A 28 17.43 -0.01 2.97
N GLN A 29 16.57 -0.92 3.42
CA GLN A 29 15.12 -0.80 3.22
C GLN A 29 14.56 0.45 3.90
N ASN A 30 14.96 0.74 5.13
CA ASN A 30 14.54 1.94 5.85
C ASN A 30 15.06 3.22 5.19
N ALA A 31 16.30 3.21 4.68
CA ALA A 31 16.83 4.34 3.92
C ALA A 31 16.01 4.62 2.65
N LEU A 32 15.63 3.58 1.90
CA LEU A 32 14.74 3.71 0.74
C LEU A 32 13.34 4.17 1.14
N ASN A 33 12.78 3.64 2.23
CA ASN A 33 11.46 4.02 2.69
C ASN A 33 11.39 5.47 3.20
N SER A 34 12.51 6.02 3.68
CA SER A 34 12.58 7.43 4.11
C SER A 34 12.38 8.43 2.96
N ILE A 35 12.47 7.98 1.71
CA ILE A 35 12.14 8.78 0.54
C ILE A 35 10.62 9.04 0.45
N ALA A 36 9.77 8.13 0.93
CA ALA A 36 8.32 8.27 0.80
C ALA A 36 7.73 9.50 1.52
N PRO A 37 8.11 9.86 2.77
CA PRO A 37 7.71 11.12 3.38
C PRO A 37 8.14 12.37 2.59
N VAL A 38 9.33 12.33 1.96
CA VAL A 38 9.80 13.42 1.09
C VAL A 38 8.94 13.52 -0.17
N LEU A 39 8.61 12.40 -0.78
CA LEU A 39 7.72 12.39 -1.95
C LEU A 39 6.34 12.92 -1.62
N ILE A 40 5.77 12.56 -0.47
CA ILE A 40 4.46 13.09 -0.05
C ILE A 40 4.52 14.60 0.23
N PHE A 41 5.61 15.09 0.84
CA PHE A 41 5.87 16.52 0.96
C PHE A 41 5.85 17.20 -0.41
N LEU A 42 6.59 16.68 -1.39
CA LEU A 42 6.68 17.24 -2.73
C LEU A 42 5.35 17.18 -3.48
N ILE A 43 4.63 16.05 -3.44
CA ILE A 43 3.31 15.87 -4.07
C ILE A 43 2.30 16.86 -3.52
N ALA A 44 2.16 16.93 -2.20
CA ALA A 44 1.21 17.84 -1.55
C ALA A 44 1.63 19.31 -1.72
N GLY A 45 2.93 19.60 -1.71
CA GLY A 45 3.49 20.93 -1.99
C GLY A 45 3.17 21.42 -3.40
N LEU A 46 3.30 20.52 -4.39
CA LEU A 46 2.97 20.82 -5.79
C LEU A 46 1.46 20.97 -6.03
N LEU A 47 0.62 20.17 -5.37
CA LEU A 47 -0.83 20.19 -5.58
C LEU A 47 -1.54 21.28 -4.78
N LEU A 48 -1.12 21.50 -3.55
CA LEU A 48 -1.84 22.35 -2.58
C LEU A 48 -0.99 23.55 -2.14
N SER A 49 -0.09 23.33 -1.19
CA SER A 49 0.86 24.34 -0.72
C SER A 49 2.05 23.70 0.00
N TRP A 50 3.18 24.43 0.09
CA TRP A 50 4.36 23.94 0.78
C TRP A 50 4.11 23.66 2.28
N ARG A 51 3.21 24.44 2.93
CA ARG A 51 2.84 24.24 4.35
C ARG A 51 2.11 22.92 4.56
N ILE A 52 1.15 22.63 3.69
CA ILE A 52 0.42 21.34 3.69
C ILE A 52 1.39 20.21 3.36
N GLY A 53 2.26 20.40 2.37
CA GLY A 53 3.30 19.43 2.04
C GLY A 53 4.17 19.10 3.25
N PHE A 54 4.69 20.12 3.93
CA PHE A 54 5.53 19.93 5.12
C PHE A 54 4.79 19.18 6.25
N ALA A 55 3.57 19.59 6.56
CA ALA A 55 2.74 18.91 7.56
C ALA A 55 2.51 17.44 7.19
N SER A 56 2.16 17.16 5.93
CA SER A 56 1.91 15.81 5.43
C SER A 56 3.16 14.92 5.47
N GLY A 57 4.30 15.44 5.01
CA GLY A 57 5.58 14.75 5.06
C GLY A 57 6.05 14.47 6.48
N LEU A 58 5.88 15.44 7.40
CA LEU A 58 6.21 15.29 8.81
C LEU A 58 5.33 14.22 9.48
N LEU A 59 4.02 14.24 9.27
CA LEU A 59 3.10 13.23 9.79
C LEU A 59 3.47 11.82 9.28
N ALA A 60 3.82 11.69 8.01
CA ALA A 60 4.29 10.43 7.44
C ALA A 60 5.61 9.97 8.05
N ALA A 61 6.57 10.89 8.24
CA ALA A 61 7.90 10.59 8.80
C ALA A 61 7.83 10.12 10.26
N VAL A 62 6.94 10.71 11.06
CA VAL A 62 6.77 10.34 12.49
C VAL A 62 5.72 9.25 12.70
N SER A 63 5.14 8.70 11.62
CA SER A 63 4.14 7.66 11.70
C SER A 63 4.70 6.37 12.29
N HIS A 64 4.19 5.97 13.45
CA HIS A 64 4.59 4.71 14.09
C HIS A 64 4.28 3.50 13.21
N HIS A 65 3.12 3.50 12.57
CA HIS A 65 2.70 2.42 11.68
C HIS A 65 3.64 2.24 10.48
N LEU A 66 3.94 3.33 9.76
CA LEU A 66 4.83 3.26 8.59
C LEU A 66 6.25 2.85 8.99
N SER A 67 6.77 3.38 10.10
CA SER A 67 8.09 3.02 10.64
C SER A 67 8.13 1.56 11.08
N TYR A 68 7.07 1.05 11.71
CA TYR A 68 6.97 -0.36 12.09
C TYR A 68 6.99 -1.28 10.87
N MET A 69 6.17 -0.99 9.86
CA MET A 69 6.12 -1.78 8.63
C MET A 69 7.40 -1.71 7.80
N SER A 70 8.15 -0.61 7.87
CA SER A 70 9.43 -0.49 7.16
C SER A 70 10.52 -1.41 7.69
N ASN A 71 10.42 -1.87 8.94
CA ASN A 71 11.35 -2.80 9.54
C ASN A 71 11.10 -4.27 9.17
N TRP A 72 9.94 -4.56 8.59
CA TRP A 72 9.65 -5.92 8.14
C TRP A 72 10.35 -6.19 6.81
N ILE A 73 11.02 -7.35 6.71
CA ILE A 73 11.70 -7.79 5.48
C ILE A 73 10.63 -8.32 4.51
N LEU A 74 9.86 -7.39 3.96
CA LEU A 74 8.73 -7.63 3.06
C LEU A 74 8.71 -6.58 1.95
N PRO A 75 8.17 -6.92 0.76
CA PRO A 75 8.08 -5.99 -0.38
C PRO A 75 7.12 -4.84 -0.14
N ASP A 76 6.24 -4.97 0.86
CA ASP A 76 5.12 -4.07 1.10
C ASP A 76 5.53 -2.62 1.34
N SER A 77 6.61 -2.41 2.08
CA SER A 77 7.09 -1.08 2.43
C SER A 77 7.78 -0.36 1.27
N LEU A 78 8.38 -1.09 0.32
CA LEU A 78 9.06 -0.51 -0.84
C LEU A 78 8.08 -0.12 -1.96
N THR A 79 6.95 -0.81 -2.07
CA THR A 79 5.93 -0.54 -3.10
C THR A 79 5.44 0.91 -3.06
N PRO A 80 5.08 1.51 -1.91
CA PRO A 80 4.67 2.91 -1.84
C PRO A 80 5.68 3.90 -2.40
N VAL A 81 6.99 3.67 -2.20
CA VAL A 81 8.05 4.56 -2.72
C VAL A 81 7.98 4.65 -4.24
N LEU A 82 7.80 3.52 -4.93
CA LEU A 82 7.68 3.47 -6.39
C LEU A 82 6.38 4.15 -6.86
N LEU A 83 5.27 3.92 -6.17
CA LEU A 83 3.98 4.51 -6.51
C LEU A 83 3.98 6.03 -6.30
N LEU A 84 4.54 6.51 -5.19
CA LEU A 84 4.68 7.93 -4.92
C LEU A 84 5.63 8.59 -5.92
N THR A 85 6.72 7.92 -6.28
CA THR A 85 7.63 8.39 -7.34
C THR A 85 6.89 8.53 -8.67
N ALA A 86 6.09 7.55 -9.07
CA ALA A 86 5.26 7.63 -10.27
C ALA A 86 4.28 8.82 -10.22
N CYS A 87 3.58 9.01 -9.11
CA CYS A 87 2.67 10.15 -8.91
C CYS A 87 3.41 11.49 -8.99
N TYR A 88 4.57 11.59 -8.37
CA TYR A 88 5.40 12.80 -8.43
C TYR A 88 5.85 13.12 -9.86
N LEU A 89 6.35 12.11 -10.59
CA LEU A 89 6.74 12.25 -11.99
C LEU A 89 5.59 12.70 -12.89
N ILE A 90 4.37 12.16 -12.69
CA ILE A 90 3.17 12.58 -13.40
C ILE A 90 2.86 14.07 -13.12
N LEU A 91 3.00 14.52 -11.86
CA LEU A 91 2.76 15.93 -11.51
C LEU A 91 3.80 16.86 -12.14
N VAL A 92 5.06 16.48 -12.12
CA VAL A 92 6.12 17.25 -12.79
C VAL A 92 5.91 17.26 -14.31
N ALA A 93 5.52 16.13 -14.90
CA ALA A 93 5.22 16.01 -16.32
C ALA A 93 4.09 16.96 -16.78
N ARG A 94 3.08 17.15 -15.93
CA ARG A 94 1.96 18.06 -16.22
C ARG A 94 2.35 19.55 -16.20
N ARG A 95 3.49 19.88 -15.61
CA ARG A 95 4.06 21.23 -15.57
C ARG A 95 5.12 21.47 -16.65
N SER A 96 5.73 20.39 -17.14
CA SER A 96 6.80 20.44 -18.15
C SER A 96 6.23 20.12 -19.53
N HIS A 97 6.38 21.05 -20.50
CA HIS A 97 6.00 20.76 -21.89
C HIS A 97 7.05 19.91 -22.61
N ARG A 98 8.33 20.17 -22.36
CA ARG A 98 9.46 19.57 -23.10
C ARG A 98 9.70 18.09 -22.76
N TYR A 99 9.66 17.73 -21.50
CA TYR A 99 10.01 16.39 -21.01
C TYR A 99 8.82 15.53 -20.61
N SER A 100 7.58 15.98 -20.90
CA SER A 100 6.38 15.34 -20.41
C SER A 100 6.28 13.86 -20.76
N TYR A 101 6.55 13.46 -22.02
CA TYR A 101 6.50 12.06 -22.44
C TYR A 101 7.53 11.19 -21.71
N TRP A 102 8.76 11.68 -21.55
CA TRP A 102 9.82 10.97 -20.81
C TRP A 102 9.45 10.76 -19.34
N LEU A 103 8.88 11.76 -18.72
CA LEU A 103 8.44 11.66 -17.31
C LEU A 103 7.28 10.68 -17.15
N TYR A 104 6.34 10.64 -18.12
CA TYR A 104 5.30 9.61 -18.12
C TYR A 104 5.87 8.21 -18.38
N ALA A 105 6.82 8.08 -19.28
CA ALA A 105 7.52 6.80 -19.50
C ALA A 105 8.24 6.32 -18.23
N LEU A 106 8.97 7.22 -17.54
CA LEU A 106 9.64 6.89 -16.28
C LEU A 106 8.62 6.55 -15.18
N ALA A 107 7.48 7.25 -15.10
CA ALA A 107 6.39 6.87 -14.20
C ALA A 107 5.87 5.46 -14.51
N GLY A 108 5.75 5.10 -15.79
CA GLY A 108 5.39 3.75 -16.22
C GLY A 108 6.42 2.70 -15.78
N ALA A 109 7.71 3.01 -15.87
CA ALA A 109 8.76 2.13 -15.37
C ALA A 109 8.63 1.90 -13.84
N MET A 110 8.34 2.96 -13.05
CA MET A 110 8.10 2.83 -11.61
C MET A 110 6.86 1.95 -11.31
N LEU A 111 5.78 2.10 -12.08
CA LEU A 111 4.60 1.23 -11.95
C LEU A 111 4.93 -0.22 -12.28
N GLY A 112 5.67 -0.49 -13.35
CA GLY A 112 6.10 -1.83 -13.71
C GLY A 112 6.98 -2.46 -12.63
N LEU A 113 7.95 -1.71 -12.08
CA LEU A 113 8.78 -2.17 -10.96
C LEU A 113 7.95 -2.43 -9.70
N SER A 114 6.91 -1.62 -9.44
CA SER A 114 6.01 -1.88 -8.31
C SER A 114 5.27 -3.22 -8.45
N ALA A 115 4.91 -3.60 -9.69
CA ALA A 115 4.29 -4.89 -9.98
C ALA A 115 5.26 -6.07 -9.80
N TRP A 116 6.57 -5.88 -9.98
CA TRP A 116 7.58 -6.89 -9.64
C TRP A 116 7.64 -7.16 -8.13
N LEU A 117 7.37 -6.14 -7.30
CA LEU A 117 7.31 -6.29 -5.85
C LEU A 117 5.95 -6.85 -5.41
N ARG A 118 4.86 -6.27 -5.96
CA ARG A 118 3.47 -6.59 -5.59
C ARG A 118 2.58 -6.65 -6.84
N PRO A 119 2.12 -7.85 -7.23
CA PRO A 119 1.29 -8.05 -8.42
C PRO A 119 -0.05 -7.30 -8.41
N ASN A 120 -0.55 -6.94 -7.24
CA ASN A 120 -1.78 -6.16 -7.09
C ASN A 120 -1.73 -4.79 -7.78
N THR A 121 -0.55 -4.28 -8.14
CA THR A 121 -0.39 -3.03 -8.90
C THR A 121 -0.41 -3.21 -10.42
N LEU A 122 -0.59 -4.46 -10.91
CA LEU A 122 -0.59 -4.79 -12.35
C LEU A 122 -1.57 -3.96 -13.17
N LEU A 123 -2.79 -3.78 -12.65
CA LEU A 123 -3.86 -3.04 -13.34
C LEU A 123 -3.92 -1.56 -12.96
N LEU A 124 -2.97 -1.06 -12.16
CA LEU A 124 -2.93 0.35 -11.78
C LEU A 124 -2.68 1.25 -12.99
N GLY A 125 -1.84 0.85 -13.94
CA GLY A 125 -1.59 1.62 -15.16
C GLY A 125 -2.86 1.92 -15.97
N PRO A 126 -3.65 0.91 -16.39
CA PRO A 126 -4.94 1.12 -17.04
C PRO A 126 -5.92 1.98 -16.24
N PHE A 127 -6.00 1.75 -14.92
CA PHE A 127 -6.85 2.55 -14.04
C PHE A 127 -6.44 4.04 -14.03
N LEU A 128 -5.13 4.30 -13.97
CA LEU A 128 -4.61 5.67 -14.00
C LEU A 128 -4.85 6.37 -15.34
N ILE A 129 -4.92 5.66 -16.49
CA ILE A 129 -5.31 6.27 -17.77
C ILE A 129 -6.68 6.94 -17.61
N VAL A 130 -7.68 6.19 -17.12
CA VAL A 130 -9.05 6.70 -16.95
C VAL A 130 -9.05 7.90 -16.00
N MET A 131 -8.44 7.77 -14.83
CA MET A 131 -8.41 8.84 -13.82
C MET A 131 -7.73 10.11 -14.31
N LEU A 132 -6.56 9.97 -14.97
CA LEU A 132 -5.81 11.10 -15.48
C LEU A 132 -6.55 11.82 -16.62
N VAL A 133 -7.25 11.11 -17.50
CA VAL A 133 -8.06 11.68 -18.57
C VAL A 133 -9.26 12.43 -18.01
N VAL A 134 -9.91 11.91 -16.97
CA VAL A 134 -11.05 12.57 -16.30
C VAL A 134 -10.64 13.91 -15.72
N ILE A 135 -9.48 14.00 -15.04
CA ILE A 135 -9.01 15.26 -14.43
C ILE A 135 -8.27 16.19 -15.39
N ALA A 136 -8.04 15.77 -16.64
CA ALA A 136 -7.24 16.51 -17.58
C ALA A 136 -8.02 17.68 -18.23
N ALA A 137 -7.33 18.80 -18.46
CA ALA A 137 -7.83 19.88 -19.32
C ALA A 137 -7.68 19.50 -20.81
N ARG A 138 -6.56 18.88 -21.19
CA ARG A 138 -6.26 18.42 -22.56
C ARG A 138 -6.36 16.90 -22.61
N ARG A 139 -7.57 16.37 -22.66
CA ARG A 139 -7.86 14.93 -22.53
C ARG A 139 -7.07 14.06 -23.50
N TRP A 140 -7.04 14.43 -24.79
CA TRP A 140 -6.37 13.63 -25.82
C TRP A 140 -4.85 13.54 -25.63
N GLN A 141 -4.21 14.65 -25.29
CA GLN A 141 -2.77 14.67 -25.00
C GLN A 141 -2.46 13.84 -23.77
N THR A 142 -3.25 14.00 -22.69
CA THR A 142 -3.09 13.21 -21.46
C THR A 142 -3.33 11.74 -21.72
N ALA A 143 -4.31 11.37 -22.56
CA ALA A 143 -4.57 9.99 -22.93
C ALA A 143 -3.35 9.34 -23.61
N LYS A 144 -2.71 10.03 -24.59
CA LYS A 144 -1.50 9.55 -25.24
C LYS A 144 -0.34 9.35 -24.24
N GLN A 145 -0.14 10.31 -23.35
CA GLN A 145 0.92 10.25 -22.33
C GLN A 145 0.68 9.13 -21.32
N ALA A 146 -0.57 8.99 -20.83
CA ALA A 146 -0.95 7.93 -19.91
C ALA A 146 -0.93 6.54 -20.59
N ALA A 147 -1.27 6.46 -21.87
CA ALA A 147 -1.11 5.23 -22.64
C ALA A 147 0.36 4.82 -22.79
N LEU A 148 1.27 5.78 -23.05
CA LEU A 148 2.72 5.52 -23.04
C LEU A 148 3.20 5.02 -21.67
N MET A 149 2.75 5.64 -20.58
CA MET A 149 3.04 5.19 -19.21
C MET A 149 2.60 3.74 -18.99
N CYS A 150 1.38 3.41 -19.39
CA CYS A 150 0.83 2.08 -19.28
C CYS A 150 1.61 1.06 -20.13
N LEU A 151 1.95 1.42 -21.37
CA LEU A 151 2.76 0.60 -22.27
C LEU A 151 4.13 0.30 -21.65
N VAL A 152 4.83 1.31 -21.13
CA VAL A 152 6.13 1.13 -20.48
C VAL A 152 5.99 0.26 -19.22
N SER A 153 4.92 0.41 -18.45
CA SER A 153 4.65 -0.46 -17.30
C SER A 153 4.54 -1.93 -17.72
N PHE A 154 3.80 -2.23 -18.77
CA PHE A 154 3.69 -3.62 -19.29
C PHE A 154 5.01 -4.11 -19.92
N LEU A 155 5.76 -3.24 -20.58
CA LEU A 155 7.09 -3.59 -21.08
C LEU A 155 8.05 -3.97 -19.94
N MET A 156 7.99 -3.27 -18.81
CA MET A 156 8.76 -3.64 -17.61
C MET A 156 8.34 -4.98 -17.01
N ILE A 157 7.08 -5.37 -17.15
CA ILE A 157 6.56 -6.66 -16.64
C ILE A 157 6.84 -7.80 -17.61
N SER A 158 6.92 -7.52 -18.90
CA SER A 158 7.02 -8.52 -19.97
C SER A 158 8.16 -9.55 -19.81
N PRO A 159 9.36 -9.25 -19.27
CA PRO A 159 10.39 -10.27 -19.05
C PRO A 159 9.93 -11.42 -18.13
N ILE A 160 9.11 -11.08 -17.10
CA ILE A 160 8.56 -12.09 -16.19
C ILE A 160 7.53 -12.94 -16.94
N THR A 161 6.61 -12.28 -17.66
CA THR A 161 5.54 -12.94 -18.41
C THR A 161 6.12 -13.86 -19.48
N ILE A 162 7.11 -13.40 -20.26
CA ILE A 162 7.80 -14.19 -21.29
C ILE A 162 8.50 -15.40 -20.65
N ARG A 163 9.27 -15.19 -19.58
CA ARG A 163 9.91 -16.29 -18.85
C ARG A 163 8.90 -17.34 -18.37
N ASN A 164 7.77 -16.88 -17.82
CA ASN A 164 6.73 -17.77 -17.34
C ASN A 164 6.12 -18.59 -18.49
N TYR A 165 5.82 -17.93 -19.60
CA TYR A 165 5.30 -18.60 -20.81
C TYR A 165 6.27 -19.63 -21.38
N LEU A 166 7.54 -19.27 -21.52
CA LEU A 166 8.58 -20.18 -22.03
C LEU A 166 8.80 -21.40 -21.14
N ARG A 167 8.60 -21.27 -19.82
CA ARG A 167 8.81 -22.38 -18.88
C ARG A 167 7.62 -23.31 -18.71
N HIS A 168 6.41 -22.77 -18.85
CA HIS A 168 5.19 -23.50 -18.46
C HIS A 168 4.18 -23.65 -19.61
N GLY A 169 4.43 -23.02 -20.78
CA GLY A 169 3.50 -23.03 -21.90
C GLY A 169 2.20 -22.26 -21.67
N GLU A 170 2.08 -21.59 -20.52
CA GLU A 170 0.86 -20.95 -20.04
C GLU A 170 1.05 -19.46 -19.78
N PHE A 171 0.02 -18.67 -20.09
CA PHE A 171 0.06 -17.23 -19.83
C PHE A 171 -0.16 -16.94 -18.35
N VAL A 172 0.92 -16.52 -17.68
CA VAL A 172 0.91 -16.05 -16.29
C VAL A 172 1.68 -14.72 -16.23
N PRO A 173 0.99 -13.58 -16.03
CA PRO A 173 1.62 -12.26 -16.07
C PRO A 173 2.80 -12.11 -15.09
N ILE A 174 2.61 -12.47 -13.82
CA ILE A 174 3.64 -12.34 -12.78
C ILE A 174 3.74 -13.63 -11.96
N ASN A 175 2.68 -14.00 -11.25
CA ASN A 175 2.62 -15.15 -10.35
C ASN A 175 1.21 -15.75 -10.28
N ILE A 176 1.08 -16.89 -9.59
CA ILE A 176 -0.15 -17.68 -9.44
C ILE A 176 -0.70 -17.56 -8.01
N GLN A 177 -1.04 -16.40 -7.53
CA GLN A 177 -1.59 -16.20 -6.19
C GLN A 177 -3.03 -15.68 -6.17
N LEU A 178 -3.58 -15.32 -7.33
CA LEU A 178 -4.88 -14.66 -7.39
C LEU A 178 -5.98 -15.55 -6.81
N GLY A 179 -6.02 -16.80 -7.25
CA GLY A 179 -7.02 -17.75 -6.79
C GLY A 179 -6.90 -18.08 -5.32
N LEU A 180 -5.65 -18.23 -4.83
CA LEU A 180 -5.40 -18.46 -3.41
C LEU A 180 -5.95 -17.31 -2.55
N VAL A 181 -5.55 -16.07 -2.85
CA VAL A 181 -5.94 -14.90 -2.06
C VAL A 181 -7.45 -14.61 -2.15
N MET A 182 -8.09 -14.91 -3.29
CA MET A 182 -9.55 -14.82 -3.40
C MET A 182 -10.26 -15.89 -2.55
N TRP A 183 -9.77 -17.14 -2.59
CA TRP A 183 -10.34 -18.25 -1.85
C TRP A 183 -10.24 -18.04 -0.33
N GLU A 184 -9.06 -17.68 0.16
CA GLU A 184 -8.86 -17.28 1.55
C GLU A 184 -9.73 -16.08 1.95
N GLY A 185 -9.88 -15.10 1.04
CA GLY A 185 -10.75 -13.95 1.28
C GLY A 185 -12.20 -14.32 1.48
N ILE A 186 -12.71 -15.31 0.75
CA ILE A 186 -14.06 -15.85 0.96
C ILE A 186 -14.14 -16.58 2.30
N ALA A 187 -13.15 -17.42 2.62
CA ALA A 187 -13.10 -18.15 3.89
C ALA A 187 -13.15 -17.19 5.09
N VAL A 188 -12.30 -16.18 5.10
CA VAL A 188 -12.26 -15.15 6.16
C VAL A 188 -13.61 -14.44 6.32
N ALA A 189 -14.31 -14.18 5.21
CA ALA A 189 -15.57 -13.44 5.23
C ALA A 189 -16.79 -14.30 5.55
N SER A 190 -16.76 -15.58 5.25
CA SER A 190 -17.93 -16.48 5.35
C SER A 190 -17.81 -17.59 6.40
N GLY A 191 -16.61 -17.78 6.98
CA GLY A 191 -16.31 -19.00 7.73
C GLY A 191 -16.52 -20.24 6.85
N ASP A 192 -17.13 -21.28 7.42
CA ASP A 192 -17.33 -22.57 6.73
C ASP A 192 -18.45 -22.58 5.69
N ARG A 193 -19.16 -21.46 5.51
CA ARG A 193 -20.42 -21.40 4.70
C ARG A 193 -20.25 -21.90 3.26
N PHE A 194 -19.09 -21.64 2.62
CA PHE A 194 -18.83 -22.01 1.24
C PHE A 194 -17.73 -23.06 1.08
N GLY A 195 -17.26 -23.64 2.19
CA GLY A 195 -16.21 -24.64 2.22
C GLY A 195 -14.84 -24.09 1.83
N ALA A 196 -14.65 -22.77 1.90
CA ALA A 196 -13.36 -22.15 1.70
C ALA A 196 -12.53 -22.21 2.98
N VAL A 197 -11.19 -22.25 2.87
CA VAL A 197 -10.26 -22.39 4.00
C VAL A 197 -9.25 -21.23 4.01
N VAL A 198 -8.70 -20.91 5.19
CA VAL A 198 -8.03 -19.62 5.45
C VAL A 198 -6.54 -19.62 5.14
N ASN A 199 -5.86 -20.75 5.17
CA ASN A 199 -4.39 -20.77 5.05
C ASN A 199 -3.88 -21.69 3.93
N ASP A 200 -2.68 -21.38 3.45
CA ASP A 200 -2.00 -22.06 2.35
C ASP A 200 -1.98 -23.60 2.53
N ASN A 201 -1.71 -24.09 3.75
CA ASN A 201 -1.63 -25.52 4.02
C ASN A 201 -3.01 -26.19 4.00
N GLU A 202 -4.01 -25.54 4.55
CA GLU A 202 -5.39 -26.05 4.52
C GLU A 202 -5.92 -26.08 3.08
N VAL A 203 -5.61 -25.08 2.25
CA VAL A 203 -5.94 -25.12 0.83
C VAL A 203 -5.28 -26.31 0.15
N ALA A 204 -4.01 -26.58 0.40
CA ALA A 204 -3.29 -27.70 -0.18
C ALA A 204 -3.91 -29.04 0.26
N MET A 205 -4.24 -29.21 1.54
CA MET A 205 -4.89 -30.41 2.08
C MET A 205 -6.30 -30.60 1.50
N GLN A 206 -7.09 -29.52 1.43
CA GLN A 206 -8.43 -29.55 0.84
C GLN A 206 -8.40 -29.99 -0.63
N GLU A 207 -7.45 -29.48 -1.40
CA GLU A 207 -7.30 -29.84 -2.81
C GLU A 207 -6.83 -31.28 -2.98
N ALA A 208 -5.94 -31.79 -2.10
CA ALA A 208 -5.54 -33.19 -2.13
C ALA A 208 -6.74 -34.15 -2.02
N VAL A 209 -7.71 -33.78 -1.17
CA VAL A 209 -8.97 -34.54 -1.02
C VAL A 209 -9.89 -34.37 -2.22
N ILE A 210 -10.15 -33.13 -2.65
CA ILE A 210 -11.09 -32.82 -3.75
C ILE A 210 -10.66 -33.46 -5.07
N TYR A 211 -9.35 -33.42 -5.37
CA TYR A 211 -8.81 -33.97 -6.62
C TYR A 211 -8.34 -35.42 -6.47
N ASN A 212 -8.51 -36.03 -5.29
CA ASN A 212 -8.01 -37.37 -4.96
C ASN A 212 -6.51 -37.56 -5.32
N ASN A 213 -5.71 -36.52 -5.04
CA ASN A 213 -4.29 -36.51 -5.37
C ASN A 213 -3.47 -36.13 -4.12
N PRO A 214 -2.87 -37.10 -3.40
CA PRO A 214 -2.10 -36.85 -2.17
C PRO A 214 -0.90 -35.91 -2.37
N SER A 215 -0.35 -35.80 -3.60
CA SER A 215 0.79 -34.92 -3.87
C SER A 215 0.44 -33.42 -3.71
N TYR A 216 -0.85 -33.08 -3.79
CA TYR A 216 -1.31 -31.69 -3.61
C TYR A 216 -1.24 -31.21 -2.16
N ALA A 217 -1.22 -32.12 -1.18
CA ALA A 217 -1.09 -31.78 0.23
C ALA A 217 0.26 -31.15 0.60
N ALA A 218 1.28 -31.34 -0.24
CA ALA A 218 2.62 -30.82 0.02
C ALA A 218 2.75 -29.32 -0.19
N ASP A 219 2.03 -28.77 -1.20
CA ASP A 219 2.12 -27.35 -1.57
C ASP A 219 0.93 -26.95 -2.43
N TRP A 220 0.35 -25.77 -2.17
CA TRP A 220 -0.74 -25.19 -2.96
C TRP A 220 -0.34 -24.77 -4.38
N SER A 221 0.96 -24.63 -4.65
CA SER A 221 1.49 -24.12 -5.92
C SER A 221 2.09 -25.21 -6.83
N THR A 222 2.36 -26.42 -6.30
CA THR A 222 2.96 -27.53 -7.04
C THR A 222 2.38 -28.88 -6.59
N PRO A 223 2.19 -29.87 -7.48
CA PRO A 223 2.14 -29.77 -8.95
C PRO A 223 0.87 -29.06 -9.43
N ASP A 224 0.76 -28.79 -10.74
CA ASP A 224 -0.44 -28.25 -11.42
C ASP A 224 -0.96 -26.91 -10.86
N GLY A 225 -0.07 -26.13 -10.21
CA GLY A 225 -0.46 -24.91 -9.49
C GLY A 225 -1.17 -23.87 -10.36
N ILE A 226 -0.88 -23.79 -11.66
CA ILE A 226 -1.56 -22.86 -12.57
C ILE A 226 -3.03 -23.23 -12.73
N GLN A 227 -3.29 -24.52 -12.98
CA GLN A 227 -4.67 -25.00 -13.16
C GLN A 227 -5.46 -24.88 -11.86
N ARG A 228 -4.87 -25.30 -10.73
CA ARG A 228 -5.49 -25.19 -9.41
C ARG A 228 -5.78 -23.73 -9.03
N ASP A 229 -4.89 -22.77 -9.35
CA ASP A 229 -5.14 -21.35 -9.10
C ASP A 229 -6.32 -20.82 -9.93
N ARG A 230 -6.41 -21.22 -11.22
CA ARG A 230 -7.55 -20.87 -12.09
C ARG A 230 -8.86 -21.45 -11.57
N ASP A 231 -8.85 -22.69 -11.08
CA ASP A 231 -10.03 -23.33 -10.50
C ASP A 231 -10.49 -22.62 -9.23
N ARG A 232 -9.56 -22.18 -8.37
CA ARG A 232 -9.86 -21.33 -7.20
C ARG A 232 -10.47 -20.00 -7.63
N VAL A 233 -9.90 -19.31 -8.63
CA VAL A 233 -10.49 -18.08 -9.19
C VAL A 233 -11.90 -18.32 -9.66
N LYS A 234 -12.13 -19.39 -10.46
CA LYS A 234 -13.46 -19.73 -10.98
C LYS A 234 -14.48 -19.99 -9.87
N LYS A 235 -14.12 -20.81 -8.86
CA LYS A 235 -14.96 -21.06 -7.69
C LYS A 235 -15.28 -19.78 -6.92
N SER A 236 -14.27 -18.94 -6.70
CA SER A 236 -14.43 -17.66 -5.98
C SER A 236 -15.36 -16.70 -6.74
N VAL A 237 -15.18 -16.55 -8.05
CA VAL A 237 -16.02 -15.71 -8.89
C VAL A 237 -17.45 -16.23 -8.92
N ASP A 238 -17.66 -17.55 -9.01
CA ASP A 238 -19.01 -18.15 -8.98
C ASP A 238 -19.75 -17.82 -7.67
N ILE A 239 -19.09 -17.91 -6.52
CA ILE A 239 -19.66 -17.52 -5.23
C ILE A 239 -20.01 -16.02 -5.20
N ILE A 240 -19.09 -15.16 -5.66
CA ILE A 240 -19.29 -13.71 -5.69
C ILE A 240 -20.50 -13.33 -6.56
N VAL A 241 -20.60 -13.93 -7.75
CA VAL A 241 -21.69 -13.66 -8.69
C VAL A 241 -23.03 -14.18 -8.17
N LYS A 242 -23.06 -15.32 -7.47
CA LYS A 242 -24.27 -15.86 -6.85
C LYS A 242 -24.71 -15.09 -5.60
N HIS A 243 -23.79 -14.40 -4.92
CA HIS A 243 -24.07 -13.66 -3.68
C HIS A 243 -23.56 -12.21 -3.72
N PRO A 244 -23.97 -11.39 -4.71
CA PRO A 244 -23.37 -10.08 -4.96
C PRO A 244 -23.63 -9.08 -3.83
N VAL A 245 -24.80 -9.10 -3.22
CA VAL A 245 -25.15 -8.19 -2.10
C VAL A 245 -24.31 -8.48 -0.86
N TRP A 246 -24.16 -9.77 -0.51
CA TRP A 246 -23.31 -10.19 0.59
C TRP A 246 -21.86 -9.76 0.35
N TYR A 247 -21.33 -10.06 -0.83
CA TYR A 247 -19.93 -9.74 -1.14
C TYR A 247 -19.65 -8.24 -1.22
N SER A 248 -20.61 -7.45 -1.69
CA SER A 248 -20.51 -5.98 -1.64
C SER A 248 -20.39 -5.47 -0.21
N GLY A 249 -21.12 -6.06 0.75
CA GLY A 249 -20.96 -5.76 2.17
C GLY A 249 -19.55 -6.11 2.67
N VAL A 250 -19.03 -7.28 2.32
CA VAL A 250 -17.66 -7.69 2.64
C VAL A 250 -16.62 -6.70 2.09
N MET A 251 -16.80 -6.26 0.84
CA MET A 251 -15.91 -5.26 0.23
C MET A 251 -15.94 -3.92 0.99
N LEU A 252 -17.13 -3.44 1.37
CA LEU A 252 -17.27 -2.20 2.12
C LEU A 252 -16.63 -2.30 3.51
N ASP A 253 -16.82 -3.41 4.21
CA ASP A 253 -16.17 -3.66 5.51
C ASP A 253 -14.64 -3.65 5.37
N ARG A 254 -14.08 -4.32 4.35
CA ARG A 254 -12.65 -4.31 4.07
C ARG A 254 -12.12 -2.93 3.71
N MET A 255 -12.85 -2.14 2.90
CA MET A 255 -12.48 -0.76 2.60
C MET A 255 -12.44 0.08 3.87
N ALA A 256 -13.44 -0.04 4.75
CA ALA A 256 -13.47 0.66 6.01
C ALA A 256 -12.30 0.28 6.92
N GLU A 257 -11.95 -1.02 6.97
CA GLU A 257 -10.79 -1.50 7.74
C GLU A 257 -9.46 -0.95 7.17
N MET A 258 -9.28 -0.92 5.85
CA MET A 258 -8.06 -0.36 5.23
C MET A 258 -7.89 1.15 5.49
N LEU A 259 -8.97 1.87 5.75
CA LEU A 259 -8.93 3.30 6.11
C LEU A 259 -8.61 3.53 7.58
N LYS A 260 -8.75 2.51 8.43
CA LYS A 260 -8.38 2.62 9.84
C LYS A 260 -6.86 2.74 9.99
N TYR A 261 -6.43 3.81 10.62
CA TYR A 261 -5.04 4.01 10.97
C TYR A 261 -4.76 3.43 12.36
N SER A 262 -4.55 2.12 12.44
CA SER A 262 -4.30 1.46 13.72
C SER A 262 -3.16 0.45 13.60
N ALA A 263 -2.13 0.62 14.41
CA ALA A 263 -0.98 -0.28 14.46
C ALA A 263 -1.27 -1.63 15.14
N HIS A 264 -2.44 -1.83 15.75
CA HIS A 264 -2.68 -2.93 16.69
C HIS A 264 -3.99 -3.69 16.47
N ALA A 265 -4.77 -3.41 15.43
CA ALA A 265 -5.95 -4.20 15.16
C ALA A 265 -5.74 -5.04 13.90
N PRO A 266 -5.75 -6.38 13.99
CA PRO A 266 -5.92 -7.19 12.81
C PRO A 266 -7.24 -6.76 12.13
N LEU A 267 -7.20 -6.59 10.81
CA LEU A 267 -8.36 -6.20 9.99
C LEU A 267 -9.53 -7.21 10.05
N VAL A 268 -9.39 -8.28 10.81
CA VAL A 268 -10.27 -9.45 10.86
C VAL A 268 -10.95 -9.61 12.23
N SER A 269 -10.94 -8.61 13.10
CA SER A 269 -11.42 -8.76 14.48
C SER A 269 -12.94 -8.96 14.66
N ARG A 270 -13.74 -9.08 13.60
CA ARG A 270 -15.16 -9.43 13.69
C ARG A 270 -15.45 -10.93 13.72
N PHE A 271 -14.45 -11.78 13.50
CA PHE A 271 -14.63 -13.22 13.55
C PHE A 271 -14.05 -13.75 14.85
N GLU A 272 -14.89 -14.27 15.73
CA GLU A 272 -14.55 -14.78 17.07
C GLU A 272 -13.47 -15.87 17.09
N ASN A 273 -13.09 -16.42 15.92
CA ASN A 273 -12.10 -17.49 15.77
C ASN A 273 -10.80 -17.05 15.07
N ALA A 274 -10.61 -15.76 14.76
CA ALA A 274 -9.35 -15.29 14.20
C ALA A 274 -8.31 -15.21 15.32
N GLN A 275 -7.34 -16.10 15.30
CA GLN A 275 -6.14 -16.03 16.14
C GLN A 275 -5.52 -14.62 16.00
N PRO A 276 -5.13 -13.96 17.09
CA PRO A 276 -4.50 -12.66 17.00
C PRO A 276 -3.28 -12.73 16.08
N PHE A 277 -3.18 -11.77 15.17
CA PHE A 277 -2.06 -11.66 14.21
C PHE A 277 -0.67 -11.72 14.88
N GLU A 278 -0.59 -11.36 16.17
CA GLU A 278 0.62 -11.47 16.98
C GLU A 278 1.10 -12.91 17.17
N GLU A 279 0.23 -13.92 17.24
CA GLU A 279 0.66 -15.32 17.44
C GLU A 279 1.15 -15.99 16.17
N VAL A 280 0.63 -15.64 15.00
CA VAL A 280 0.99 -16.27 13.72
C VAL A 280 2.29 -15.72 13.15
N TYR A 281 2.65 -14.48 13.45
CA TYR A 281 3.85 -13.81 12.91
C TYR A 281 4.88 -13.42 13.98
N THR A 282 4.69 -13.78 15.24
CA THR A 282 5.71 -13.64 16.29
C THR A 282 6.75 -14.76 16.28
N ILE A 283 7.14 -15.25 15.11
CA ILE A 283 8.50 -15.75 14.99
C ILE A 283 9.39 -14.48 15.02
N ARG A 284 9.51 -13.90 16.21
CA ARG A 284 10.63 -13.00 16.50
C ARG A 284 11.87 -13.85 16.34
N PRO A 285 12.74 -13.60 15.37
CA PRO A 285 14.03 -14.28 15.38
C PRO A 285 14.67 -14.03 16.74
N ARG A 286 15.22 -15.05 17.38
CA ARG A 286 15.87 -14.97 18.71
C ARG A 286 16.82 -13.79 18.85
N TRP A 287 17.45 -13.33 17.75
CA TRP A 287 18.36 -12.20 17.72
C TRP A 287 17.67 -10.83 17.95
N GLN A 288 16.35 -10.70 17.82
CA GLN A 288 15.63 -9.45 18.17
C GLN A 288 15.47 -9.27 19.69
N SER A 289 15.55 -10.33 20.48
CA SER A 289 15.48 -10.25 21.94
C SER A 289 16.79 -9.78 22.55
N ASP A 290 17.92 -10.21 21.99
CA ASP A 290 19.24 -9.99 22.61
C ASP A 290 19.88 -8.64 22.23
N ALA A 291 19.53 -8.09 21.05
CA ALA A 291 20.03 -6.78 20.59
C ALA A 291 19.30 -5.56 21.20
N ARG A 292 18.23 -5.79 22.00
CA ARG A 292 17.42 -4.68 22.56
C ARG A 292 18.02 -4.00 23.77
N ASP A 293 18.92 -4.66 24.51
CA ASP A 293 19.27 -4.16 25.85
C ASP A 293 20.34 -3.06 25.89
N GLU A 294 21.28 -2.98 24.95
CA GLU A 294 22.35 -2.00 25.05
C GLU A 294 22.30 -0.83 24.06
N SER A 295 21.96 -1.07 22.79
CA SER A 295 21.97 0.01 21.79
C SER A 295 20.71 0.86 21.83
N SER A 296 19.56 0.30 22.17
CA SER A 296 18.29 1.02 22.31
C SER A 296 18.29 1.97 23.53
N LEU A 297 19.06 1.66 24.58
CA LEU A 297 19.20 2.50 25.76
C LEU A 297 20.04 3.77 25.52
N ARG A 298 21.03 3.73 24.63
CA ARG A 298 21.88 4.93 24.33
C ARG A 298 21.20 5.95 23.42
N VAL A 299 20.55 5.52 22.35
CA VAL A 299 19.76 6.41 21.48
C VAL A 299 18.52 6.92 22.22
N GLY A 300 17.98 6.13 23.15
CA GLY A 300 16.84 6.48 23.96
C GLY A 300 17.03 7.65 24.93
N LYS A 301 18.24 7.89 25.44
CA LYS A 301 18.52 8.98 26.38
C LYS A 301 18.74 10.32 25.70
N THR A 302 19.37 10.35 24.54
CA THR A 302 19.74 11.60 23.83
C THR A 302 18.54 12.32 23.22
N LEU A 303 17.45 11.61 22.88
CA LEU A 303 16.25 12.18 22.26
C LEU A 303 14.98 12.02 23.12
N SER A 304 15.17 11.78 24.44
CA SER A 304 14.04 11.55 25.35
C SER A 304 13.03 12.70 25.42
N TRP A 305 13.49 13.94 25.26
CA TRP A 305 12.66 15.14 25.25
C TRP A 305 11.73 15.23 24.02
N LEU A 306 12.12 14.62 22.88
CA LEU A 306 11.28 14.56 21.68
C LEU A 306 10.19 13.48 21.79
N ARG A 307 10.31 12.52 22.70
CA ARG A 307 9.34 11.39 22.79
C ARG A 307 7.95 11.86 23.14
N LEU A 308 7.81 12.81 24.07
CA LEU A 308 6.50 13.29 24.51
C LEU A 308 5.74 14.00 23.38
N PRO A 309 6.29 15.03 22.72
CA PRO A 309 5.60 15.72 21.64
C PRO A 309 5.32 14.81 20.43
N ILE A 310 6.27 13.91 20.07
CA ILE A 310 6.04 12.95 18.97
C ILE A 310 4.90 11.97 19.32
N ARG A 311 4.89 11.40 20.52
CA ARG A 311 3.80 10.51 20.97
C ARG A 311 2.46 11.23 21.03
N ALA A 312 2.42 12.47 21.49
CA ALA A 312 1.20 13.27 21.50
C ALA A 312 0.68 13.49 20.07
N LEU A 313 1.55 13.88 19.13
CA LEU A 313 1.21 14.06 17.74
C LEU A 313 0.72 12.75 17.09
N GLN A 314 1.41 11.64 17.35
CA GLN A 314 1.03 10.31 16.87
C GLN A 314 -0.34 9.89 17.40
N ARG A 315 -0.60 10.09 18.71
CA ARG A 315 -1.86 9.75 19.35
C ARG A 315 -3.01 10.58 18.81
N ILE A 316 -2.87 11.90 18.75
CA ILE A 316 -3.88 12.80 18.20
C ILE A 316 -4.18 12.43 16.75
N THR A 317 -3.15 12.24 15.93
CA THR A 317 -3.33 11.85 14.53
C THR A 317 -4.02 10.51 14.40
N LYS A 318 -3.66 9.52 15.22
CA LYS A 318 -4.29 8.20 15.21
C LYS A 318 -5.78 8.27 15.55
N GLU A 319 -6.13 8.90 16.65
CA GLU A 319 -7.53 8.96 17.14
C GLU A 319 -8.43 9.80 16.21
N SER A 320 -7.86 10.84 15.56
CA SER A 320 -8.61 11.75 14.69
C SER A 320 -8.47 11.43 13.20
N MET A 321 -7.77 10.36 12.81
CA MET A 321 -7.37 10.13 11.44
C MET A 321 -8.55 10.06 10.47
N LEU A 322 -9.60 9.30 10.80
CA LEU A 322 -10.77 9.18 9.95
C LEU A 322 -11.48 10.53 9.75
N THR A 323 -11.64 11.30 10.84
CA THR A 323 -12.22 12.66 10.79
C THR A 323 -11.36 13.57 9.91
N PHE A 324 -10.03 13.52 10.05
CA PHE A 324 -9.12 14.31 9.25
C PHE A 324 -9.15 13.95 7.77
N ILE A 325 -9.29 12.66 7.45
CA ILE A 325 -9.44 12.20 6.06
C ILE A 325 -10.72 12.77 5.45
N VAL A 326 -11.85 12.61 6.12
CA VAL A 326 -13.15 13.05 5.59
C VAL A 326 -13.19 14.56 5.42
N LEU A 327 -12.83 15.32 6.45
CA LEU A 327 -12.83 16.78 6.39
C LEU A 327 -11.79 17.31 5.41
N GLY A 328 -10.58 16.77 5.41
CA GLY A 328 -9.51 17.16 4.49
C GLY A 328 -9.87 16.86 3.03
N ALA A 329 -10.48 15.72 2.75
CA ALA A 329 -10.97 15.37 1.42
C ALA A 329 -12.10 16.31 0.97
N ALA A 330 -13.04 16.63 1.86
CA ALA A 330 -14.11 17.58 1.58
C ALA A 330 -13.57 18.98 1.27
N ILE A 331 -12.62 19.50 2.07
CA ILE A 331 -12.01 20.81 1.86
C ILE A 331 -11.23 20.86 0.52
N ILE A 332 -10.39 19.85 0.26
CA ILE A 332 -9.61 19.80 -0.99
C ILE A 332 -10.54 19.62 -2.20
N GLY A 333 -11.57 18.77 -2.08
CA GLY A 333 -12.55 18.53 -3.13
C GLY A 333 -13.36 19.78 -3.46
N ALA A 334 -13.82 20.52 -2.45
CA ALA A 334 -14.53 21.80 -2.61
C ALA A 334 -13.62 22.87 -3.24
N ALA A 335 -12.35 22.94 -2.85
CA ALA A 335 -11.39 23.87 -3.44
C ALA A 335 -11.02 23.48 -4.88
N SER A 336 -10.86 22.20 -5.17
CA SER A 336 -10.56 21.67 -6.51
C SER A 336 -10.78 20.15 -6.56
N TRP A 337 -11.90 19.74 -7.14
CA TRP A 337 -12.20 18.31 -7.32
C TRP A 337 -11.10 17.54 -8.09
N ARG A 338 -10.42 18.19 -9.04
CA ARG A 338 -9.32 17.59 -9.82
C ARG A 338 -8.12 17.27 -8.95
N ARG A 339 -7.77 18.14 -7.97
CA ARG A 339 -6.68 17.89 -7.02
C ARG A 339 -7.07 16.80 -6.02
N GLY A 340 -8.30 16.83 -5.54
CA GLY A 340 -8.84 15.80 -4.68
C GLY A 340 -8.82 14.41 -5.34
N LEU A 341 -9.31 14.33 -6.59
CA LEU A 341 -9.33 13.07 -7.33
C LEU A 341 -7.90 12.57 -7.66
N PHE A 342 -6.94 13.48 -7.93
CA PHE A 342 -5.54 13.09 -8.11
C PHE A 342 -4.97 12.41 -6.86
N LEU A 343 -5.23 12.96 -5.67
CA LEU A 343 -4.79 12.38 -4.39
C LEU A 343 -5.48 11.05 -4.08
N LEU A 344 -6.71 10.88 -4.55
CA LEU A 344 -7.50 9.69 -4.30
C LEU A 344 -7.27 8.56 -5.31
N MET A 345 -6.65 8.81 -6.49
CA MET A 345 -6.57 7.79 -7.55
C MET A 345 -5.83 6.51 -7.12
N VAL A 346 -4.71 6.61 -6.41
CA VAL A 346 -3.99 5.43 -5.89
C VAL A 346 -4.74 4.79 -4.72
N PRO A 347 -5.22 5.55 -3.69
CA PRO A 347 -6.11 5.00 -2.67
C PRO A 347 -7.33 4.28 -3.21
N LEU A 348 -8.07 4.87 -4.15
CA LEU A 348 -9.25 4.25 -4.75
C LEU A 348 -8.94 2.94 -5.46
N TYR A 349 -7.85 2.91 -6.23
CA TYR A 349 -7.42 1.67 -6.86
C TYR A 349 -7.15 0.57 -5.84
N HIS A 350 -6.37 0.88 -4.79
CA HIS A 350 -6.05 -0.10 -3.76
C HIS A 350 -7.27 -0.51 -2.93
N LEU A 351 -8.15 0.42 -2.58
CA LEU A 351 -9.41 0.11 -1.90
C LEU A 351 -10.26 -0.85 -2.74
N LEU A 352 -10.42 -0.58 -4.04
CA LEU A 352 -11.20 -1.45 -4.93
C LEU A 352 -10.53 -2.80 -5.16
N SER A 353 -9.25 -2.83 -5.50
CA SER A 353 -8.56 -4.07 -5.85
C SER A 353 -8.32 -4.97 -4.64
N GLN A 354 -7.99 -4.42 -3.47
CA GLN A 354 -7.73 -5.21 -2.27
C GLN A 354 -9.00 -5.69 -1.58
N SER A 355 -10.10 -4.92 -1.64
CA SER A 355 -11.37 -5.36 -1.04
C SER A 355 -11.97 -6.59 -1.75
N LEU A 356 -11.59 -6.83 -3.01
CA LEU A 356 -11.95 -8.04 -3.76
C LEU A 356 -11.21 -9.31 -3.32
N MET A 357 -10.20 -9.18 -2.45
CA MET A 357 -9.32 -10.28 -2.07
C MET A 357 -9.21 -10.36 -0.55
N ASN A 358 -8.45 -11.33 -0.04
CA ASN A 358 -8.04 -11.31 1.36
C ASN A 358 -7.23 -10.04 1.64
N THR A 359 -7.62 -9.31 2.68
CA THR A 359 -7.01 -8.01 2.99
C THR A 359 -6.25 -8.10 4.30
N GLU A 360 -4.95 -7.86 4.24
CA GLU A 360 -4.10 -7.71 5.41
C GLU A 360 -3.74 -6.24 5.62
N PHE A 361 -3.50 -5.88 6.88
CA PHE A 361 -3.14 -4.53 7.30
C PHE A 361 -2.00 -3.89 6.49
N ARG A 362 -0.98 -4.68 6.11
CA ARG A 362 0.17 -4.24 5.30
C ARG A 362 -0.21 -3.81 3.87
N TYR A 363 -1.33 -4.28 3.35
CA TYR A 363 -1.78 -3.93 1.99
C TYR A 363 -2.35 -2.51 1.90
N GLY A 364 -2.68 -1.89 3.04
CA GLY A 364 -3.08 -0.50 3.15
C GLY A 364 -1.94 0.53 3.08
N LEU A 365 -0.66 0.10 3.11
CA LEU A 365 0.47 1.02 3.13
C LEU A 365 0.46 2.08 2.01
N PRO A 366 0.20 1.73 0.73
CA PRO A 366 0.13 2.73 -0.33
C PRO A 366 -0.97 3.77 -0.12
N ILE A 367 -2.06 3.39 0.56
CA ILE A 367 -3.19 4.29 0.86
C ILE A 367 -2.77 5.31 1.91
N HIS A 368 -2.15 4.86 3.00
CA HIS A 368 -1.87 5.66 4.18
C HIS A 368 -1.01 6.90 3.90
N TYR A 369 -0.04 6.83 3.00
CA TYR A 369 0.77 7.99 2.62
C TYR A 369 -0.09 9.13 2.06
N PHE A 370 -1.07 8.83 1.20
CA PHE A 370 -1.98 9.84 0.66
C PHE A 370 -2.95 10.37 1.71
N LEU A 371 -3.35 9.54 2.68
CA LEU A 371 -4.23 9.98 3.77
C LEU A 371 -3.59 11.07 4.64
N PHE A 372 -2.26 11.06 4.79
CA PHE A 372 -1.55 12.13 5.48
C PHE A 372 -1.65 13.49 4.80
N VAL A 373 -1.96 13.55 3.49
CA VAL A 373 -2.19 14.83 2.82
C VAL A 373 -3.49 15.47 3.31
N PHE A 374 -4.53 14.66 3.50
CA PHE A 374 -5.80 15.11 4.05
C PHE A 374 -5.65 15.55 5.51
N ALA A 375 -4.96 14.73 6.31
CA ALA A 375 -4.66 15.08 7.71
C ALA A 375 -3.79 16.34 7.82
N GLY A 376 -2.75 16.46 7.02
CA GLY A 376 -1.87 17.64 6.97
C GLY A 376 -2.61 18.92 6.58
N THR A 377 -3.64 18.82 5.73
CA THR A 377 -4.51 19.96 5.38
C THR A 377 -5.26 20.46 6.60
N ILE A 378 -5.83 19.55 7.41
CA ILE A 378 -6.54 19.91 8.63
C ILE A 378 -5.59 20.48 9.67
N TRP A 379 -4.41 19.87 9.86
CA TRP A 379 -3.40 20.41 10.78
C TRP A 379 -2.99 21.83 10.43
N VAL A 380 -2.71 22.14 9.17
CA VAL A 380 -2.36 23.49 8.72
C VAL A 380 -3.52 24.47 8.93
N LEU A 381 -4.77 24.04 8.68
CA LEU A 381 -5.95 24.87 8.92
C LEU A 381 -6.09 25.22 10.41
N VAL A 382 -6.04 24.21 11.29
CA VAL A 382 -6.15 24.39 12.75
C VAL A 382 -5.05 25.31 13.26
N LEU A 383 -3.79 25.07 12.92
CA LEU A 383 -2.67 25.92 13.32
C LEU A 383 -2.82 27.35 12.83
N THR A 384 -3.31 27.57 11.61
CA THR A 384 -3.55 28.89 11.06
C THR A 384 -4.66 29.65 11.82
N LEU A 385 -5.73 28.94 12.20
CA LEU A 385 -6.84 29.52 12.96
C LEU A 385 -6.39 29.89 14.38
N LEU A 386 -5.63 29.01 15.06
CA LEU A 386 -5.08 29.27 16.37
C LEU A 386 -4.12 30.48 16.35
N TRP A 387 -3.25 30.57 15.35
CA TRP A 387 -2.33 31.70 15.20
C TRP A 387 -3.08 33.02 15.01
N LYS A 388 -4.11 33.04 14.17
CA LYS A 388 -4.93 34.24 13.96
C LYS A 388 -5.73 34.65 15.21
N GLY A 389 -6.20 33.65 15.98
CA GLY A 389 -6.87 33.88 17.26
C GLY A 389 -5.95 34.52 18.29
N LEU A 390 -4.74 33.97 18.45
CA LEU A 390 -3.72 34.51 19.36
C LEU A 390 -3.28 35.92 18.95
N ALA A 391 -3.09 36.16 17.65
CA ALA A 391 -2.72 37.51 17.16
C ALA A 391 -3.81 38.55 17.45
N ARG A 392 -5.09 38.20 17.40
CA ARG A 392 -6.18 39.10 17.77
C ARG A 392 -6.20 39.43 19.27
N ILE A 393 -5.95 38.42 20.12
CA ILE A 393 -5.92 38.61 21.59
C ILE A 393 -4.78 39.52 21.98
N THR A 394 -3.58 39.36 21.35
CA THR A 394 -2.42 40.21 21.60
C THR A 394 -2.66 41.66 21.16
N THR A 395 -3.35 41.89 20.07
CA THR A 395 -3.69 43.24 19.60
C THR A 395 -4.75 43.90 20.48
N MET A 396 -5.69 43.14 21.07
CA MET A 396 -6.68 43.68 22.01
C MET A 396 -6.04 44.07 23.37
N ASN A 397 -5.03 43.33 23.84
CA ASN A 397 -4.35 43.64 25.10
C ASN A 397 -3.33 44.80 25.01
N VAL A 398 -3.00 45.27 23.81
CA VAL A 398 -2.11 46.47 23.62
C VAL A 398 -2.93 47.74 23.45
N SER A 399 -4.26 47.62 23.30
CA SER A 399 -5.16 48.76 23.15
C SER A 399 -5.96 49.12 24.43
N CYS A 400 -5.68 48.47 25.55
CA CYS A 400 -6.09 48.85 26.89
C CYS A 400 -4.90 49.39 27.71
#